data_000a98eecec309fd2c238a717bfe718c
#
_entry.id   000a98eecec309fd2c238a717bfe718c
#
_cell.length_a   1.000
_cell.length_b   1.000
_cell.length_c   1.000
_cell.angle_alpha   90.00
_cell.angle_beta   90.00
_cell.angle_gamma   90.00
#
_symmetry.space_group_name_H-M   'P 1'
#
loop_
_entity.id
_entity.type
_entity.pdbx_description
1 polymer ?
#
loop_
_entity_poly.entity_id
_entity_poly.type
_entity_poly.pdbx_seq_one_letter_code
_entity_poly.pdbx_strand_id
1 'polypeptide(L)'
;SRRQRQMCIRDRNYSPGENDRPDMTRKGEKMVYPHNKEVLPGPETTYASLGARWANVANTPFRFWKAKSYEGGICTPMIAHWPKGIKKNVGKMTPEIGHVMDIMATCIDMAGATYPTKYKGNDIIPLEGKSLVPIFKTGHREGHNYLGFEHYNERAFLSNDGWKLVRPGENAKWELYNLNEDRSEMHNLAAQYPEKVAEMTKAYEAWAKRCMVEPYPGQKKK
;
A
#
# COMPACT_ATOMS: atom_id res chain seq x y z
N SER A 1 -14.62 -6.43 -4.67
CA SER A 1 -13.42 -5.89 -5.34
C SER A 1 -12.17 -6.59 -4.83
N ARG A 2 -11.07 -6.60 -5.60
CA ARG A 2 -9.76 -7.15 -5.20
C ARG A 2 -9.29 -6.60 -3.84
N ARG A 3 -9.56 -5.33 -3.58
CA ARG A 3 -9.18 -4.64 -2.34
C ARG A 3 -9.90 -5.20 -1.10
N GLN A 4 -11.18 -5.53 -1.21
CA GLN A 4 -11.92 -6.17 -0.11
C GLN A 4 -11.45 -7.58 0.17
N ARG A 5 -11.06 -8.34 -0.86
CA ARG A 5 -10.48 -9.67 -0.68
C ARG A 5 -9.10 -9.64 -0.03
N GLN A 6 -8.29 -8.58 -0.27
CA GLN A 6 -7.00 -8.37 0.38
C GLN A 6 -7.12 -7.95 1.85
N MET A 7 -8.22 -7.32 2.26
CA MET A 7 -8.41 -6.88 3.65
C MET A 7 -8.51 -8.03 4.66
N CYS A 8 -8.86 -9.23 4.23
CA CYS A 8 -9.04 -10.40 5.09
C CYS A 8 -7.84 -11.35 5.11
N ILE A 9 -6.68 -10.91 4.59
CA ILE A 9 -5.49 -11.73 4.42
C ILE A 9 -4.64 -11.67 5.68
N ARG A 10 -5.02 -12.41 6.71
CA ARG A 10 -4.14 -12.74 7.83
C ARG A 10 -4.13 -14.24 8.08
N ASP A 11 -2.93 -14.77 8.29
CA ASP A 11 -2.61 -16.15 8.62
C ASP A 11 -3.07 -16.59 10.01
N ARG A 12 -4.15 -16.04 10.54
CA ARG A 12 -4.62 -16.43 11.87
C ARG A 12 -5.89 -17.24 11.77
N ASN A 13 -5.92 -18.33 12.50
CA ASN A 13 -7.16 -18.96 12.91
C ASN A 13 -7.97 -17.94 13.70
N TYR A 14 -9.05 -17.50 13.14
CA TYR A 14 -9.90 -16.50 13.77
C TYR A 14 -10.91 -17.17 14.68
N SER A 15 -11.01 -16.70 15.90
CA SER A 15 -12.08 -17.09 16.82
C SER A 15 -13.29 -16.17 16.67
N PRO A 16 -14.51 -16.66 16.92
CA PRO A 16 -15.71 -15.83 16.98
C PRO A 16 -15.54 -14.67 17.97
N GLY A 17 -16.07 -13.49 17.64
CA GLY A 17 -15.97 -12.28 18.48
C GLY A 17 -14.60 -11.58 18.47
N GLU A 18 -13.59 -12.13 17.80
CA GLU A 18 -12.26 -11.52 17.71
C GLU A 18 -12.21 -10.47 16.59
N ASN A 19 -11.76 -9.25 16.89
CA ASN A 19 -11.59 -8.15 15.91
C ASN A 19 -12.90 -7.77 15.17
N ASP A 20 -13.98 -7.51 15.90
CA ASP A 20 -15.26 -7.02 15.36
C ASP A 20 -15.93 -7.96 14.33
N ARG A 21 -15.68 -9.26 14.42
CA ARG A 21 -16.31 -10.24 13.56
C ARG A 21 -17.62 -10.71 14.14
N PRO A 22 -18.65 -10.81 13.31
CA PRO A 22 -19.94 -11.25 13.78
C PRO A 22 -19.90 -12.71 14.22
N ASP A 23 -20.52 -13.03 15.34
CA ASP A 23 -20.74 -14.40 15.83
C ASP A 23 -21.92 -15.08 15.15
N MET A 24 -22.81 -14.26 14.59
CA MET A 24 -24.04 -14.71 13.93
C MET A 24 -24.27 -13.98 12.62
N THR A 25 -24.96 -14.64 11.71
CA THR A 25 -25.49 -14.02 10.49
C THR A 25 -26.60 -13.03 10.82
N ARG A 26 -27.06 -12.25 9.83
CA ARG A 26 -28.23 -11.39 9.98
C ARG A 26 -29.53 -12.16 10.31
N LYS A 27 -29.56 -13.46 10.02
CA LYS A 27 -30.68 -14.37 10.32
C LYS A 27 -30.56 -15.07 11.67
N GLY A 28 -29.51 -14.79 12.43
CA GLY A 28 -29.27 -15.41 13.74
C GLY A 28 -28.62 -16.80 13.67
N GLU A 29 -28.11 -17.22 12.53
CA GLU A 29 -27.38 -18.47 12.40
C GLU A 29 -25.93 -18.27 12.87
N LYS A 30 -25.37 -19.27 13.56
CA LYS A 30 -24.03 -19.19 14.11
C LYS A 30 -22.98 -19.20 13.01
N MET A 31 -22.03 -18.29 13.05
CA MET A 31 -20.88 -18.26 12.14
C MET A 31 -19.89 -19.39 12.44
N VAL A 32 -19.30 -19.94 11.41
CA VAL A 32 -18.26 -20.99 11.49
C VAL A 32 -16.88 -20.42 11.26
N TYR A 33 -16.01 -20.60 12.25
CA TYR A 33 -14.61 -20.17 12.23
C TYR A 33 -13.71 -21.26 12.80
N PRO A 34 -12.53 -21.49 12.23
CA PRO A 34 -12.20 -21.24 10.84
C PRO A 34 -12.97 -22.20 9.92
N HIS A 35 -13.07 -21.87 8.62
CA HIS A 35 -13.55 -22.85 7.67
C HIS A 35 -12.59 -24.04 7.63
N ASN A 36 -13.13 -25.23 7.42
CA ASN A 36 -12.37 -26.49 7.32
C ASN A 36 -12.78 -27.25 6.05
N LYS A 37 -12.36 -28.51 5.93
CA LYS A 37 -12.69 -29.35 4.76
C LYS A 37 -14.19 -29.64 4.63
N GLU A 38 -14.93 -29.59 5.74
CA GLU A 38 -16.36 -29.87 5.80
C GLU A 38 -17.21 -28.64 5.53
N VAL A 39 -16.67 -27.45 5.86
CA VAL A 39 -17.36 -26.17 5.71
C VAL A 39 -16.62 -25.34 4.66
N LEU A 40 -17.10 -25.42 3.41
CA LEU A 40 -16.52 -24.64 2.31
C LEU A 40 -16.87 -23.15 2.43
N PRO A 41 -15.96 -22.25 2.02
CA PRO A 41 -16.25 -20.83 1.99
C PRO A 41 -17.31 -20.50 0.92
N GLY A 42 -18.25 -19.61 1.28
CA GLY A 42 -19.29 -19.14 0.35
C GLY A 42 -20.60 -18.82 1.03
N PRO A 43 -21.18 -19.73 1.86
CA PRO A 43 -22.41 -19.43 2.61
C PRO A 43 -22.26 -18.22 3.52
N GLU A 44 -23.38 -17.57 3.87
CA GLU A 44 -23.43 -16.44 4.79
C GLU A 44 -22.86 -16.79 6.19
N THR A 45 -22.96 -18.05 6.58
CA THR A 45 -22.46 -18.59 7.86
C THR A 45 -20.95 -18.78 7.90
N THR A 46 -20.23 -18.55 6.80
CA THR A 46 -18.78 -18.76 6.75
C THR A 46 -18.02 -17.45 6.56
N TYR A 47 -16.95 -17.30 7.33
CA TYR A 47 -15.98 -16.23 7.13
C TYR A 47 -14.64 -16.85 6.75
N ALA A 48 -14.23 -16.63 5.50
CA ALA A 48 -13.00 -17.20 4.98
C ALA A 48 -11.88 -16.18 4.87
N SER A 49 -10.70 -16.57 5.32
CA SER A 49 -9.43 -15.90 5.03
C SER A 49 -8.73 -16.66 3.92
N LEU A 50 -8.05 -15.94 3.00
CA LEU A 50 -7.27 -16.59 1.95
C LEU A 50 -6.06 -17.36 2.49
N GLY A 51 -5.54 -16.96 3.67
CA GLY A 51 -4.25 -17.41 4.17
C GLY A 51 -3.07 -16.91 3.34
N ALA A 52 -1.86 -16.99 3.88
CA ALA A 52 -0.66 -16.40 3.28
C ALA A 52 -0.36 -16.96 1.88
N ARG A 53 -0.49 -18.24 1.69
CA ARG A 53 -0.17 -18.90 0.40
C ARG A 53 -1.07 -18.40 -0.73
N TRP A 54 -2.37 -18.40 -0.53
CA TRP A 54 -3.33 -17.91 -1.52
C TRP A 54 -3.27 -16.40 -1.69
N ALA A 55 -2.96 -15.67 -0.63
CA ALA A 55 -2.73 -14.23 -0.70
C ALA A 55 -1.54 -13.90 -1.61
N ASN A 56 -0.44 -14.64 -1.48
CA ASN A 56 0.72 -14.45 -2.34
C ASN A 56 0.40 -14.81 -3.81
N VAL A 57 -0.31 -15.92 -4.03
CA VAL A 57 -0.78 -16.30 -5.39
C VAL A 57 -1.65 -15.20 -6.00
N ALA A 58 -2.56 -14.60 -5.22
CA ALA A 58 -3.46 -13.55 -5.70
C ALA A 58 -2.72 -12.24 -6.06
N ASN A 59 -1.51 -12.04 -5.58
CA ASN A 59 -0.67 -10.86 -5.86
C ASN A 59 0.41 -11.12 -6.93
N THR A 60 0.50 -12.34 -7.47
CA THR A 60 1.47 -12.68 -8.52
C THR A 60 1.45 -11.65 -9.66
N PRO A 61 2.62 -11.17 -10.15
CA PRO A 61 3.97 -11.66 -9.87
C PRO A 61 4.65 -11.04 -8.64
N PHE A 62 4.00 -10.16 -7.90
CA PHE A 62 4.59 -9.46 -6.75
C PHE A 62 4.64 -10.34 -5.52
N ARG A 63 5.71 -10.19 -4.73
CA ARG A 63 5.90 -10.92 -3.48
C ARG A 63 5.00 -10.40 -2.38
N PHE A 64 4.57 -11.30 -1.51
CA PHE A 64 3.81 -11.01 -0.30
C PHE A 64 2.43 -10.37 -0.55
N TRP A 65 1.89 -9.68 0.47
CA TRP A 65 0.50 -9.22 0.54
C TRP A 65 0.36 -8.04 1.50
N LYS A 66 -0.87 -7.60 1.72
CA LYS A 66 -1.23 -6.53 2.66
C LYS A 66 -0.46 -6.64 3.99
N ALA A 67 -0.08 -5.51 4.54
CA ALA A 67 0.77 -5.29 5.72
C ALA A 67 2.27 -5.57 5.50
N LYS A 68 2.67 -5.98 4.29
CA LYS A 68 4.07 -6.06 3.89
C LYS A 68 4.45 -4.86 3.03
N SER A 69 5.70 -4.40 3.16
CA SER A 69 6.20 -3.24 2.43
C SER A 69 6.80 -3.57 1.06
N TYR A 70 6.68 -4.80 0.62
CA TYR A 70 7.02 -5.23 -0.74
C TYR A 70 5.90 -4.87 -1.73
N GLU A 71 6.18 -4.95 -3.03
CA GLU A 71 5.21 -4.59 -4.08
C GLU A 71 3.85 -5.31 -3.91
N GLY A 72 3.83 -6.57 -3.51
CA GLY A 72 2.57 -7.28 -3.26
C GLY A 72 1.73 -6.70 -2.12
N GLY A 73 2.33 -5.91 -1.24
CA GLY A 73 1.63 -5.23 -0.14
C GLY A 73 1.26 -3.77 -0.44
N ILE A 74 2.04 -3.06 -1.23
CA ILE A 74 1.87 -1.61 -1.46
C ILE A 74 1.48 -1.24 -2.89
N CYS A 75 1.85 -2.02 -3.91
CA CYS A 75 1.51 -1.74 -5.30
C CYS A 75 0.05 -2.13 -5.60
N THR A 76 -0.88 -1.22 -5.34
CA THR A 76 -2.30 -1.40 -5.63
C THR A 76 -2.64 -0.76 -6.97
N PRO A 77 -3.20 -1.49 -7.95
CA PRO A 77 -3.59 -0.89 -9.22
C PRO A 77 -4.75 0.08 -9.04
N MET A 78 -4.66 1.22 -9.72
CA MET A 78 -5.71 2.22 -9.81
C MET A 78 -6.35 2.18 -11.20
N ILE A 79 -7.68 2.28 -11.26
CA ILE A 79 -8.43 2.45 -12.50
C ILE A 79 -9.08 3.82 -12.48
N ALA A 80 -8.80 4.65 -13.48
CA ALA A 80 -9.43 5.93 -13.68
C ALA A 80 -10.37 5.86 -14.90
N HIS A 81 -11.61 6.31 -14.71
CA HIS A 81 -12.61 6.41 -15.78
C HIS A 81 -13.14 7.83 -15.87
N TRP A 82 -12.72 8.56 -16.89
CA TRP A 82 -13.16 9.93 -17.16
C TRP A 82 -13.15 10.19 -18.68
N PRO A 83 -14.18 9.76 -19.43
CA PRO A 83 -14.21 9.82 -20.89
C PRO A 83 -13.97 11.22 -21.49
N LYS A 84 -14.43 12.27 -20.80
CA LYS A 84 -14.23 13.65 -21.26
C LYS A 84 -12.84 14.20 -20.98
N GLY A 85 -12.11 13.66 -20.00
CA GLY A 85 -10.83 14.19 -19.51
C GLY A 85 -9.61 13.37 -19.88
N ILE A 86 -9.73 12.03 -19.93
CA ILE A 86 -8.60 11.16 -20.29
C ILE A 86 -8.43 11.18 -21.81
N LYS A 87 -7.27 11.67 -22.28
CA LYS A 87 -6.95 11.81 -23.71
C LYS A 87 -5.80 10.91 -24.17
N LYS A 88 -5.01 10.40 -23.26
CA LYS A 88 -3.87 9.51 -23.54
C LYS A 88 -4.02 8.19 -22.82
N ASN A 89 -3.44 7.15 -23.40
CA ASN A 89 -3.43 5.80 -22.85
C ASN A 89 -4.81 5.20 -22.55
N VAL A 90 -5.86 5.63 -23.26
CA VAL A 90 -7.22 5.13 -23.10
C VAL A 90 -7.23 3.60 -23.33
N GLY A 91 -7.75 2.85 -22.34
CA GLY A 91 -7.77 1.39 -22.36
C GLY A 91 -6.40 0.72 -22.18
N LYS A 92 -5.36 1.47 -21.82
CA LYS A 92 -4.01 0.95 -21.59
C LYS A 92 -3.59 1.11 -20.13
N MET A 93 -2.64 0.31 -19.71
CA MET A 93 -1.93 0.51 -18.45
C MET A 93 -0.79 1.52 -18.63
N THR A 94 -0.52 2.29 -17.59
CA THR A 94 0.67 3.15 -17.48
C THR A 94 1.50 2.70 -16.27
N PRO A 95 2.85 2.75 -16.35
CA PRO A 95 3.73 2.45 -15.22
C PRO A 95 3.86 3.63 -14.24
N GLU A 96 3.21 4.77 -14.52
CA GLU A 96 3.28 5.96 -13.69
C GLU A 96 2.85 5.66 -12.25
N ILE A 97 3.68 6.06 -11.31
CA ILE A 97 3.45 5.81 -9.90
C ILE A 97 2.51 6.86 -9.33
N GLY A 98 1.43 6.41 -8.68
CA GLY A 98 0.52 7.23 -7.90
C GLY A 98 0.55 6.85 -6.43
N HIS A 99 0.19 7.78 -5.57
CA HIS A 99 -0.01 7.54 -4.14
C HIS A 99 -1.41 8.01 -3.71
N VAL A 100 -1.92 7.48 -2.60
CA VAL A 100 -3.27 7.83 -2.13
C VAL A 100 -3.42 9.34 -1.87
N MET A 101 -2.35 10.02 -1.45
CA MET A 101 -2.35 11.46 -1.23
C MET A 101 -2.56 12.27 -2.52
N ASP A 102 -2.29 11.69 -3.68
CA ASP A 102 -2.45 12.34 -4.99
C ASP A 102 -3.92 12.48 -5.38
N ILE A 103 -4.80 11.68 -4.78
CA ILE A 103 -6.23 11.71 -5.09
C ILE A 103 -6.82 13.08 -4.74
N MET A 104 -6.51 13.64 -3.55
CA MET A 104 -6.99 14.96 -3.16
C MET A 104 -6.44 16.05 -4.10
N ALA A 105 -5.13 16.02 -4.39
CA ALA A 105 -4.51 16.95 -5.33
C ALA A 105 -5.16 16.90 -6.71
N THR A 106 -5.49 15.70 -7.17
CA THR A 106 -6.18 15.48 -8.45
C THR A 106 -7.60 16.06 -8.44
N CYS A 107 -8.36 15.85 -7.37
CA CYS A 107 -9.72 16.40 -7.24
C CYS A 107 -9.71 17.94 -7.25
N ILE A 108 -8.75 18.55 -6.54
CA ILE A 108 -8.61 20.01 -6.50
C ILE A 108 -8.25 20.58 -7.87
N ASP A 109 -7.29 19.96 -8.56
CA ASP A 109 -6.88 20.35 -9.92
C ASP A 109 -8.05 20.21 -10.91
N MET A 110 -8.79 19.09 -10.87
CA MET A 110 -9.96 18.87 -11.73
C MET A 110 -11.09 19.89 -11.48
N ALA A 111 -11.24 20.34 -10.24
CA ALA A 111 -12.22 21.33 -9.84
C ALA A 111 -11.78 22.77 -10.16
N GLY A 112 -10.52 22.99 -10.57
CA GLY A 112 -9.96 24.33 -10.73
C GLY A 112 -9.91 25.11 -9.40
N ALA A 113 -9.88 24.38 -8.26
CA ALA A 113 -9.89 24.96 -6.93
C ALA A 113 -8.45 25.18 -6.41
N THR A 114 -8.35 26.03 -5.38
CA THR A 114 -7.09 26.24 -4.66
C THR A 114 -7.17 25.61 -3.28
N TYR A 115 -6.15 24.82 -2.91
CA TYR A 115 -6.06 24.29 -1.56
C TYR A 115 -5.77 25.44 -0.57
N PRO A 116 -6.60 25.63 0.46
CA PRO A 116 -6.42 26.75 1.36
C PRO A 116 -5.22 26.55 2.29
N THR A 117 -4.59 27.64 2.71
CA THR A 117 -3.53 27.63 3.72
C THR A 117 -4.08 27.74 5.14
N LYS A 118 -5.33 28.22 5.28
CA LYS A 118 -6.02 28.39 6.57
C LYS A 118 -7.45 27.90 6.49
N TYR A 119 -7.95 27.33 7.59
CA TYR A 119 -9.35 26.99 7.78
C TYR A 119 -9.83 27.41 9.18
N LYS A 120 -10.91 28.19 9.24
CA LYS A 120 -11.45 28.75 10.50
C LYS A 120 -10.40 29.42 11.38
N GLY A 121 -9.48 30.16 10.77
CA GLY A 121 -8.41 30.88 11.46
C GLY A 121 -7.14 30.08 11.81
N ASN A 122 -7.16 28.75 11.64
CA ASN A 122 -6.03 27.88 11.90
C ASN A 122 -5.25 27.58 10.62
N ASP A 123 -3.94 27.51 10.73
CA ASP A 123 -3.08 27.03 9.64
C ASP A 123 -3.33 25.55 9.41
N ILE A 124 -3.36 25.12 8.14
CA ILE A 124 -3.54 23.71 7.76
C ILE A 124 -2.28 23.16 7.10
N ILE A 125 -2.09 21.85 7.26
CA ILE A 125 -0.94 21.15 6.68
C ILE A 125 -0.99 21.29 5.16
N PRO A 126 0.10 21.70 4.51
CA PRO A 126 0.18 21.80 3.06
C PRO A 126 -0.12 20.47 2.38
N LEU A 127 -0.71 20.52 1.18
CA LEU A 127 -1.00 19.37 0.37
C LEU A 127 0.32 18.79 -0.18
N GLU A 128 0.65 17.55 0.17
CA GLU A 128 1.85 16.86 -0.33
C GLU A 128 1.61 16.09 -1.63
N GLY A 129 0.37 15.74 -1.93
CA GLY A 129 0.01 15.02 -3.15
C GLY A 129 0.25 15.85 -4.40
N LYS A 130 0.58 15.16 -5.48
CA LYS A 130 0.71 15.73 -6.84
C LYS A 130 -0.45 15.26 -7.71
N SER A 131 -1.04 16.16 -8.50
CA SER A 131 -2.16 15.82 -9.39
C SER A 131 -1.81 14.72 -10.40
N LEU A 132 -2.74 13.80 -10.62
CA LEU A 132 -2.68 12.79 -11.69
C LEU A 132 -3.24 13.31 -13.03
N VAL A 133 -3.81 14.50 -13.06
CA VAL A 133 -4.38 15.11 -14.29
C VAL A 133 -3.37 15.16 -15.45
N PRO A 134 -2.08 15.47 -15.25
CA PRO A 134 -1.10 15.41 -16.33
C PRO A 134 -1.02 14.02 -16.98
N ILE A 135 -1.08 12.93 -16.20
CA ILE A 135 -1.10 11.56 -16.74
C ILE A 135 -2.33 11.37 -17.64
N PHE A 136 -3.50 11.89 -17.23
CA PHE A 136 -4.75 11.78 -18.00
C PHE A 136 -4.70 12.55 -19.33
N LYS A 137 -4.00 13.68 -19.35
CA LYS A 137 -3.89 14.56 -20.54
C LYS A 137 -2.75 14.18 -21.47
N THR A 138 -1.56 13.91 -20.92
CA THR A 138 -0.31 13.74 -21.68
C THR A 138 0.27 12.35 -21.61
N GLY A 139 -0.15 11.54 -20.62
CA GLY A 139 0.37 10.20 -20.38
C GLY A 139 1.53 10.14 -19.39
N HIS A 140 2.01 11.29 -18.90
CA HIS A 140 3.15 11.40 -17.99
C HIS A 140 2.97 12.55 -17.01
N ARG A 141 3.65 12.45 -15.84
CA ARG A 141 3.80 13.55 -14.87
C ARG A 141 5.17 13.52 -14.20
N GLU A 142 5.55 14.61 -13.60
CA GLU A 142 6.65 14.60 -12.62
C GLU A 142 6.19 13.87 -11.35
N GLY A 143 6.86 12.76 -11.03
CA GLY A 143 6.59 11.95 -9.84
C GLY A 143 7.04 12.60 -8.53
N HIS A 144 6.79 11.93 -7.41
CA HIS A 144 7.38 12.29 -6.12
C HIS A 144 8.85 11.91 -6.10
N ASN A 145 9.71 12.76 -5.52
CA ASN A 145 11.12 12.42 -5.35
C ASN A 145 11.28 11.11 -4.56
N TYR A 146 10.49 10.98 -3.50
CA TYR A 146 10.43 9.79 -2.67
C TYR A 146 9.00 9.54 -2.19
N LEU A 147 8.69 8.25 -1.98
CA LEU A 147 7.48 7.78 -1.30
C LEU A 147 7.89 6.89 -0.14
N GLY A 148 7.52 7.30 1.07
CA GLY A 148 7.78 6.55 2.29
C GLY A 148 6.56 5.74 2.73
N PHE A 149 6.81 4.54 3.25
CA PHE A 149 5.78 3.63 3.76
C PHE A 149 6.23 3.06 5.11
N GLU A 150 5.29 3.01 6.04
CA GLU A 150 5.46 2.32 7.31
C GLU A 150 4.14 1.66 7.72
N HIS A 151 4.21 0.41 8.17
CA HIS A 151 3.07 -0.32 8.70
C HIS A 151 3.52 -1.51 9.56
N TYR A 152 3.22 -1.51 10.85
CA TYR A 152 3.61 -2.55 11.81
C TYR A 152 5.13 -2.85 11.83
N ASN A 153 5.97 -1.83 11.81
CA ASN A 153 7.42 -1.90 11.68
C ASN A 153 7.95 -2.44 10.33
N GLU A 154 7.07 -2.72 9.38
CA GLU A 154 7.42 -2.91 7.99
C GLU A 154 7.66 -1.54 7.35
N ARG A 155 8.77 -1.36 6.68
CA ARG A 155 9.19 -0.06 6.14
C ARG A 155 9.59 -0.20 4.69
N ALA A 156 9.22 0.79 3.88
CA ALA A 156 9.76 0.92 2.53
C ALA A 156 9.96 2.39 2.17
N PHE A 157 10.88 2.62 1.25
CA PHE A 157 11.18 3.93 0.71
C PHE A 157 11.50 3.80 -0.77
N LEU A 158 10.65 4.39 -1.60
CA LEU A 158 10.72 4.31 -3.05
C LEU A 158 11.18 5.66 -3.61
N SER A 159 12.25 5.67 -4.39
CA SER A 159 12.75 6.85 -5.09
C SER A 159 12.18 6.96 -6.51
N ASN A 160 12.20 8.16 -7.05
CA ASN A 160 11.66 8.46 -8.39
C ASN A 160 12.42 7.75 -9.52
N ASP A 161 13.68 7.39 -9.31
CA ASP A 161 14.53 6.66 -10.26
C ASP A 161 14.32 5.12 -10.19
N GLY A 162 13.34 4.66 -9.41
CA GLY A 162 12.93 3.26 -9.32
C GLY A 162 13.68 2.42 -8.28
N TRP A 163 14.61 3.01 -7.50
CA TRP A 163 15.21 2.29 -6.39
C TRP A 163 14.26 2.22 -5.19
N LYS A 164 14.23 1.06 -4.56
CA LYS A 164 13.36 0.82 -3.40
C LYS A 164 14.13 0.14 -2.27
N LEU A 165 14.12 0.77 -1.10
CA LEU A 165 14.49 0.13 0.17
C LEU A 165 13.28 -0.56 0.78
N VAL A 166 13.50 -1.76 1.35
CA VAL A 166 12.53 -2.48 2.14
C VAL A 166 13.18 -2.94 3.44
N ARG A 167 12.49 -2.78 4.56
CA ARG A 167 12.91 -3.34 5.85
C ARG A 167 11.74 -4.13 6.44
N PRO A 168 11.78 -5.49 6.33
CA PRO A 168 10.66 -6.34 6.72
C PRO A 168 10.63 -6.62 8.21
N GLY A 169 10.52 -5.58 9.02
CA GLY A 169 10.43 -5.67 10.47
C GLY A 169 11.50 -4.88 11.21
N GLU A 170 11.31 -4.74 12.52
CA GLU A 170 12.13 -3.86 13.38
C GLU A 170 13.60 -4.22 13.40
N ASN A 171 13.92 -5.52 13.48
CA ASN A 171 15.29 -6.01 13.61
C ASN A 171 15.89 -6.51 12.28
N ALA A 172 15.17 -6.33 11.17
CA ALA A 172 15.66 -6.73 9.87
C ALA A 172 16.68 -5.72 9.32
N LYS A 173 17.57 -6.20 8.46
CA LYS A 173 18.43 -5.31 7.66
C LYS A 173 17.63 -4.71 6.52
N TRP A 174 18.11 -3.58 5.99
CA TRP A 174 17.60 -3.01 4.77
C TRP A 174 17.93 -3.91 3.57
N GLU A 175 16.96 -4.10 2.72
CA GLU A 175 17.05 -4.73 1.41
C GLU A 175 16.90 -3.62 0.35
N LEU A 176 17.59 -3.75 -0.78
CA LEU A 176 17.56 -2.78 -1.87
C LEU A 176 17.17 -3.47 -3.17
N TYR A 177 16.26 -2.85 -3.91
CA TYR A 177 15.75 -3.35 -5.19
C TYR A 177 15.73 -2.25 -6.24
N ASN A 178 15.96 -2.62 -7.51
CA ASN A 178 15.74 -1.77 -8.66
C ASN A 178 14.45 -2.20 -9.37
N LEU A 179 13.36 -1.48 -9.14
CA LEU A 179 12.04 -1.83 -9.68
C LEU A 179 11.95 -1.65 -11.21
N ASN A 180 12.87 -0.94 -11.83
CA ASN A 180 12.91 -0.85 -13.30
C ASN A 180 13.30 -2.19 -13.94
N GLU A 181 14.06 -3.01 -13.22
CA GLU A 181 14.58 -4.30 -13.70
C GLU A 181 13.90 -5.48 -12.98
N ASP A 182 13.59 -5.33 -11.69
CA ASP A 182 13.04 -6.39 -10.83
C ASP A 182 11.87 -5.88 -9.99
N ARG A 183 10.71 -5.74 -10.60
CA ARG A 183 9.46 -5.39 -9.89
C ARG A 183 8.93 -6.48 -8.97
N SER A 184 9.44 -7.69 -9.09
CA SER A 184 9.09 -8.82 -8.22
C SER A 184 9.94 -8.89 -6.96
N GLU A 185 10.98 -8.05 -6.85
CA GLU A 185 11.84 -7.92 -5.66
C GLU A 185 12.51 -9.26 -5.30
N MET A 186 13.02 -9.96 -6.31
CA MET A 186 13.67 -11.27 -6.14
C MET A 186 15.16 -11.15 -5.86
N HIS A 187 15.80 -10.05 -6.30
CA HIS A 187 17.24 -9.87 -6.25
C HIS A 187 17.60 -8.70 -5.33
N ASN A 188 17.98 -9.03 -4.09
CA ASN A 188 18.42 -8.02 -3.12
C ASN A 188 19.82 -7.50 -3.49
N LEU A 189 19.90 -6.22 -3.84
CA LEU A 189 21.12 -5.53 -4.30
C LEU A 189 21.84 -4.79 -3.17
N ALA A 190 21.40 -4.87 -1.91
CA ALA A 190 21.95 -4.08 -0.80
C ALA A 190 23.44 -4.29 -0.58
N ALA A 191 23.97 -5.50 -0.80
CA ALA A 191 25.39 -5.80 -0.66
C ALA A 191 26.22 -5.24 -1.82
N GLN A 192 25.62 -5.04 -3.00
CA GLN A 192 26.27 -4.52 -4.19
C GLN A 192 26.34 -2.99 -4.22
N TYR A 193 25.34 -2.33 -3.59
CA TYR A 193 25.19 -0.86 -3.59
C TYR A 193 25.05 -0.30 -2.16
N PRO A 194 26.06 -0.49 -1.29
CA PRO A 194 25.99 -0.05 0.10
C PRO A 194 25.85 1.47 0.25
N GLU A 195 26.42 2.24 -0.65
CA GLU A 195 26.31 3.71 -0.65
C GLU A 195 24.88 4.16 -0.96
N LYS A 196 24.20 3.50 -1.92
CA LYS A 196 22.80 3.78 -2.24
C LYS A 196 21.88 3.42 -1.06
N VAL A 197 22.16 2.32 -0.36
CA VAL A 197 21.45 1.96 0.86
C VAL A 197 21.64 3.05 1.93
N ALA A 198 22.85 3.54 2.14
CA ALA A 198 23.13 4.59 3.12
C ALA A 198 22.43 5.91 2.77
N GLU A 199 22.50 6.35 1.50
CA GLU A 199 21.81 7.53 0.97
C GLU A 199 20.30 7.45 1.24
N MET A 200 19.66 6.37 0.78
CA MET A 200 18.22 6.20 0.90
C MET A 200 17.75 5.99 2.34
N THR A 201 18.56 5.34 3.19
CA THR A 201 18.27 5.20 4.61
C THR A 201 18.25 6.57 5.29
N LYS A 202 19.22 7.43 5.01
CA LYS A 202 19.25 8.81 5.52
C LYS A 202 18.02 9.61 5.08
N ALA A 203 17.62 9.46 3.82
CA ALA A 203 16.43 10.12 3.29
C ALA A 203 15.13 9.58 3.95
N TYR A 204 15.04 8.25 4.16
CA TYR A 204 13.95 7.62 4.90
C TYR A 204 13.86 8.17 6.33
N GLU A 205 14.97 8.25 7.05
CA GLU A 205 15.00 8.75 8.44
C GLU A 205 14.53 10.21 8.53
N ALA A 206 14.94 11.04 7.58
CA ALA A 206 14.48 12.43 7.50
C ALA A 206 12.97 12.52 7.26
N TRP A 207 12.45 11.71 6.35
CA TRP A 207 11.01 11.58 6.08
C TRP A 207 10.26 11.07 7.32
N ALA A 208 10.75 9.99 7.93
CA ALA A 208 10.15 9.38 9.12
C ALA A 208 10.06 10.36 10.29
N LYS A 209 11.12 11.13 10.53
CA LYS A 209 11.15 12.18 11.55
C LYS A 209 10.11 13.26 11.25
N ARG A 210 10.02 13.74 10.02
CA ARG A 210 9.05 14.76 9.59
C ARG A 210 7.60 14.26 9.73
N CYS A 211 7.35 13.00 9.39
CA CYS A 211 6.04 12.38 9.49
C CYS A 211 5.72 11.81 10.87
N MET A 212 6.61 12.01 11.86
CA MET A 212 6.46 11.50 13.23
C MET A 212 6.20 9.99 13.27
N VAL A 213 6.91 9.24 12.44
CA VAL A 213 6.83 7.78 12.42
C VAL A 213 7.41 7.24 13.72
N GLU A 214 6.57 6.60 14.52
CA GLU A 214 6.95 5.98 15.78
C GLU A 214 7.00 4.45 15.66
N PRO A 215 7.81 3.78 16.53
CA PRO A 215 7.78 2.32 16.62
C PRO A 215 6.37 1.84 16.98
N TYR A 216 5.90 0.77 16.34
CA TYR A 216 4.61 0.17 16.64
C TYR A 216 4.54 -0.29 18.11
N PRO A 217 3.60 0.21 18.92
CA PRO A 217 3.59 -0.03 20.36
C PRO A 217 3.19 -1.46 20.77
N GLY A 218 2.83 -2.30 19.84
CA GLY A 218 2.24 -3.63 20.07
C GLY A 218 3.19 -4.77 20.42
N GLN A 219 4.50 -4.53 20.47
CA GLN A 219 5.49 -5.56 20.85
C GLN A 219 6.23 -5.19 22.12
N LYS A 220 5.51 -4.97 23.22
CA LYS A 220 6.17 -5.17 24.52
C LYS A 220 6.57 -6.65 24.58
N LYS A 221 7.90 -6.91 24.55
CA LYS A 221 8.46 -8.21 24.85
C LYS A 221 7.84 -8.70 26.16
N LYS A 222 7.10 -9.80 26.10
CA LYS A 222 6.80 -10.59 27.29
C LYS A 222 8.06 -11.31 27.72
#